data_5d9786d86b1ca02e9a3424cd0a2fdee8
#
_entry.id   5d9786d86b1ca02e9a3424cd0a2fdee8
#
_cell.length_a   1.000
_cell.length_b   1.000
_cell.length_c   1.000
_cell.angle_alpha   90.00
_cell.angle_beta   90.00
_cell.angle_gamma   90.00
#
_symmetry.space_group_name_H-M   'P 1'
#
loop_
_entity.id
_entity.type
_entity.pdbx_description
1 polymer ?
#
loop_
_entity_poly.entity_id
_entity_poly.type
_entity_poly.pdbx_seq_one_letter_code
_entity_poly.pdbx_strand_id
1 'polypeptide(L)'
;MTRVIHTGDTHIGYAQYHSPVRRQDFLDAFAAVIDDAVDGDVDAVVHAGDLFHDRRPELGDLMGTISILRRLDDAGIPFLAVVGNHESTRGGQWLDLFERLGLATRLGDAPTVVDDTAFYGLDHVPVSRRDDLEYAFEAHEAGTAALVAHGLFEPFGYADWDTEEVLAESTVDFDAMLLGDNHTPDVAEVDGAWVTYPGSTERASASERAGRGYNLVAFGADAAGDDRVEIRRRALDTRPFVFIEAELREGEGEERVRERIRQHDLEEAVVLVDVIGEGDPVTPAAIESFATEQGALIARVNDRREIDTDSEIDVSFADPEDAVRERLDEMALSEAALDVEEAIRAETIPDSNVRETVKGRIEERLEELAAFERAETSGDGWKSGADAGGNGDGDAVDGGGGDEDDAVTEGDDSDEDGTDSDDSDDADNGTTDSGDSDEDGTADSDDDSDDADNDSSASAETPPTDGQVSMEDYL
;
A
#
# COMPACT_ATOMS: atom_id res chain seq x y z
N MET A 1 -2.85 11.66 28.05
CA MET A 1 -3.50 10.62 27.23
C MET A 1 -3.48 11.10 25.80
N THR A 2 -2.67 10.49 24.97
CA THR A 2 -2.49 10.91 23.58
C THR A 2 -3.51 10.18 22.70
N ARG A 3 -4.27 10.92 21.89
CA ARG A 3 -5.29 10.37 20.99
C ARG A 3 -4.89 10.68 19.55
N VAL A 4 -4.73 9.66 18.74
CA VAL A 4 -4.35 9.84 17.34
C VAL A 4 -5.31 9.12 16.38
N ILE A 5 -5.46 9.68 15.19
CA ILE A 5 -5.98 8.92 14.06
C ILE A 5 -4.83 8.14 13.44
N HIS A 6 -5.00 6.83 13.31
CA HIS A 6 -4.12 5.95 12.55
C HIS A 6 -4.79 5.60 11.24
N THR A 7 -4.18 6.00 10.13
CA THR A 7 -4.61 5.76 8.75
C THR A 7 -3.43 5.33 7.90
N GLY A 8 -3.66 4.85 6.69
CA GLY A 8 -2.66 4.43 5.71
C GLY A 8 -3.35 4.07 4.40
N ASP A 9 -2.58 3.64 3.41
CA ASP A 9 -3.08 3.11 2.15
C ASP A 9 -4.15 4.01 1.51
N THR A 10 -3.86 5.32 1.49
CA THR A 10 -4.78 6.33 0.94
C THR A 10 -4.72 6.38 -0.57
N HIS A 11 -3.63 5.93 -1.19
CA HIS A 11 -3.45 5.77 -2.64
C HIS A 11 -3.95 6.96 -3.47
N ILE A 12 -3.71 8.19 -3.01
CA ILE A 12 -4.10 9.39 -3.73
C ILE A 12 -3.53 9.34 -5.15
N GLY A 13 -4.40 9.62 -6.14
CA GLY A 13 -4.06 9.57 -7.55
C GLY A 13 -4.41 8.25 -8.24
N TYR A 14 -4.93 7.24 -7.53
CA TYR A 14 -5.36 5.99 -8.15
C TYR A 14 -6.62 6.16 -8.99
N ALA A 15 -6.44 6.14 -10.31
CA ALA A 15 -7.56 6.16 -11.27
C ALA A 15 -8.11 4.74 -11.50
N GLN A 16 -8.68 4.13 -10.45
CA GLN A 16 -9.25 2.80 -10.51
C GLN A 16 -10.27 2.70 -11.67
N TYR A 17 -10.19 1.63 -12.45
CA TYR A 17 -10.98 1.43 -13.68
C TYR A 17 -10.81 2.54 -14.73
N HIS A 18 -9.67 3.28 -14.71
CA HIS A 18 -9.40 4.46 -15.55
C HIS A 18 -10.43 5.58 -15.37
N SER A 19 -11.06 5.67 -14.21
CA SER A 19 -12.08 6.65 -13.90
C SER A 19 -11.49 7.87 -13.18
N PRO A 20 -11.67 9.09 -13.72
CA PRO A 20 -11.27 10.30 -13.01
C PRO A 20 -12.13 10.53 -11.74
N VAL A 21 -13.35 10.01 -11.70
CA VAL A 21 -14.21 10.08 -10.52
C VAL A 21 -13.62 9.20 -9.42
N ARG A 22 -13.18 7.97 -9.73
CA ARG A 22 -12.52 7.11 -8.75
C ARG A 22 -11.22 7.73 -8.23
N ARG A 23 -10.46 8.39 -9.10
CA ARG A 23 -9.27 9.13 -8.65
C ARG A 23 -9.61 10.21 -7.62
N GLN A 24 -10.70 10.92 -7.82
CA GLN A 24 -11.18 11.93 -6.86
C GLN A 24 -11.67 11.30 -5.56
N ASP A 25 -12.31 10.12 -5.61
CA ASP A 25 -12.80 9.42 -4.42
C ASP A 25 -11.67 9.12 -3.42
N PHE A 26 -10.46 8.75 -3.87
CA PHE A 26 -9.31 8.52 -3.00
C PHE A 26 -8.86 9.81 -2.28
N LEU A 27 -8.86 10.92 -2.99
CA LEU A 27 -8.53 12.22 -2.40
C LEU A 27 -9.62 12.67 -1.40
N ASP A 28 -10.89 12.45 -1.73
CA ASP A 28 -12.04 12.82 -0.89
C ASP A 28 -12.07 11.94 0.39
N ALA A 29 -11.73 10.66 0.29
CA ALA A 29 -11.63 9.77 1.45
C ALA A 29 -10.53 10.24 2.42
N PHE A 30 -9.36 10.62 1.91
CA PHE A 30 -8.31 11.22 2.73
C PHE A 30 -8.76 12.55 3.34
N ALA A 31 -9.43 13.39 2.57
CA ALA A 31 -9.99 14.65 3.07
C ALA A 31 -10.95 14.42 4.24
N ALA A 32 -11.82 13.39 4.16
CA ALA A 32 -12.74 13.03 5.22
C ALA A 32 -12.03 12.59 6.51
N VAL A 33 -10.92 11.82 6.40
CA VAL A 33 -10.09 11.47 7.57
C VAL A 33 -9.56 12.73 8.26
N ILE A 34 -9.09 13.71 7.48
CA ILE A 34 -8.54 14.95 8.03
C ILE A 34 -9.63 15.85 8.62
N ASP A 35 -10.81 15.91 8.00
CA ASP A 35 -11.95 16.64 8.56
C ASP A 35 -12.39 16.01 9.90
N ASP A 36 -12.46 14.68 9.98
CA ASP A 36 -12.74 13.98 11.24
C ASP A 36 -11.67 14.23 12.31
N ALA A 37 -10.38 14.38 11.90
CA ALA A 37 -9.30 14.72 12.82
C ALA A 37 -9.48 16.12 13.42
N VAL A 38 -9.80 17.10 12.58
CA VAL A 38 -10.03 18.49 13.00
C VAL A 38 -11.26 18.59 13.90
N ASP A 39 -12.34 17.87 13.57
CA ASP A 39 -13.60 17.90 14.33
C ASP A 39 -13.49 17.05 15.63
N GLY A 40 -12.62 16.04 15.64
CA GLY A 40 -12.52 15.04 16.71
C GLY A 40 -11.57 15.41 17.85
N ASP A 41 -10.89 16.55 17.80
CA ASP A 41 -9.94 17.04 18.82
C ASP A 41 -8.89 15.94 19.13
N VAL A 42 -8.19 15.44 18.08
CA VAL A 42 -7.08 14.51 18.22
C VAL A 42 -5.75 15.24 18.29
N ASP A 43 -4.76 14.58 18.90
CA ASP A 43 -3.45 15.19 19.15
C ASP A 43 -2.51 15.04 17.93
N ALA A 44 -2.75 14.05 17.06
CA ALA A 44 -2.02 13.86 15.80
C ALA A 44 -2.81 12.99 14.81
N VAL A 45 -2.42 13.05 13.53
CA VAL A 45 -2.74 12.05 12.52
C VAL A 45 -1.47 11.29 12.18
N VAL A 46 -1.53 9.96 12.26
CA VAL A 46 -0.43 9.04 11.94
C VAL A 46 -0.79 8.29 10.66
N HIS A 47 0.05 8.41 9.63
CA HIS A 47 -0.14 7.78 8.33
C HIS A 47 0.93 6.71 8.08
N ALA A 48 0.50 5.47 7.95
CA ALA A 48 1.38 4.31 7.86
C ALA A 48 1.79 3.96 6.42
N GLY A 49 2.04 4.96 5.56
CA GLY A 49 2.56 4.78 4.21
C GLY A 49 1.50 4.64 3.12
N ASP A 50 1.95 4.64 1.86
CA ASP A 50 1.12 4.63 0.66
C ASP A 50 0.15 5.83 0.58
N LEU A 51 0.70 7.02 0.84
CA LEU A 51 -0.04 8.28 0.67
C LEU A 51 -0.45 8.48 -0.80
N PHE A 52 0.47 8.19 -1.74
CA PHE A 52 0.22 8.23 -3.17
C PHE A 52 0.24 6.83 -3.78
N HIS A 53 -0.62 6.63 -4.78
CA HIS A 53 -0.67 5.37 -5.52
C HIS A 53 0.57 5.13 -6.38
N ASP A 54 1.20 6.19 -6.87
CA ASP A 54 2.35 6.13 -7.75
C ASP A 54 3.54 6.96 -7.24
N ARG A 55 4.74 6.53 -7.60
CA ARG A 55 5.99 7.28 -7.34
C ARG A 55 6.01 8.67 -7.97
N ARG A 56 5.13 8.93 -8.93
CA ARG A 56 5.01 10.18 -9.66
C ARG A 56 3.57 10.64 -9.68
N PRO A 57 3.05 11.14 -8.54
CA PRO A 57 1.73 11.73 -8.48
C PRO A 57 1.62 12.90 -9.47
N GLU A 58 0.43 13.13 -10.00
CA GLU A 58 0.18 14.29 -10.84
C GLU A 58 0.13 15.57 -10.00
N LEU A 59 0.30 16.71 -10.66
CA LEU A 59 0.26 18.00 -9.98
C LEU A 59 -1.07 18.22 -9.24
N GLY A 60 -2.17 17.71 -9.79
CA GLY A 60 -3.50 17.79 -9.16
C GLY A 60 -3.53 17.08 -7.80
N ASP A 61 -2.95 15.89 -7.72
CA ASP A 61 -2.88 15.09 -6.49
C ASP A 61 -2.04 15.80 -5.42
N LEU A 62 -0.87 16.33 -5.82
CA LEU A 62 0.02 17.08 -4.94
C LEU A 62 -0.68 18.35 -4.39
N MET A 63 -1.34 19.10 -5.25
CA MET A 63 -2.05 20.33 -4.84
C MET A 63 -3.24 20.00 -3.92
N GLY A 64 -3.97 18.94 -4.22
CA GLY A 64 -5.05 18.43 -3.37
C GLY A 64 -4.54 18.03 -1.99
N THR A 65 -3.50 17.21 -1.93
CA THR A 65 -2.86 16.78 -0.68
C THR A 65 -2.34 17.95 0.15
N ILE A 66 -1.63 18.91 -0.48
CA ILE A 66 -1.16 20.12 0.20
C ILE A 66 -2.35 20.92 0.80
N SER A 67 -3.45 21.02 0.06
CA SER A 67 -4.64 21.74 0.54
C SER A 67 -5.27 21.05 1.76
N ILE A 68 -5.29 19.72 1.75
CA ILE A 68 -5.83 18.90 2.86
C ILE A 68 -4.92 19.02 4.08
N LEU A 69 -3.61 18.83 3.93
CA LEU A 69 -2.64 18.91 5.03
C LEU A 69 -2.57 20.32 5.66
N ARG A 70 -2.79 21.38 4.88
CA ARG A 70 -2.89 22.72 5.43
C ARG A 70 -4.06 22.92 6.39
N ARG A 71 -5.20 22.24 6.17
CA ARG A 71 -6.33 22.30 7.12
C ARG A 71 -5.94 21.71 8.47
N LEU A 72 -5.14 20.64 8.44
CA LEU A 72 -4.63 20.00 9.65
C LEU A 72 -3.62 20.89 10.39
N ASP A 73 -2.69 21.51 9.64
CA ASP A 73 -1.70 22.45 10.16
C ASP A 73 -2.38 23.71 10.74
N ASP A 74 -3.38 24.28 10.06
CA ASP A 74 -4.18 25.41 10.54
C ASP A 74 -4.93 25.07 11.85
N ALA A 75 -5.28 23.79 12.08
CA ALA A 75 -5.86 23.30 13.33
C ALA A 75 -4.80 23.00 14.41
N GLY A 76 -3.52 23.07 14.06
CA GLY A 76 -2.41 22.78 14.97
C GLY A 76 -2.21 21.29 15.28
N ILE A 77 -2.72 20.40 14.41
CA ILE A 77 -2.64 18.95 14.55
C ILE A 77 -1.49 18.45 13.64
N PRO A 78 -0.43 17.82 14.17
CA PRO A 78 0.67 17.33 13.38
C PRO A 78 0.26 16.10 12.54
N PHE A 79 0.79 16.04 11.31
CA PHE A 79 0.71 14.88 10.44
C PHE A 79 2.04 14.12 10.48
N LEU A 80 2.04 12.92 11.05
CA LEU A 80 3.20 12.05 11.20
C LEU A 80 3.09 10.91 10.19
N ALA A 81 4.15 10.62 9.42
CA ALA A 81 4.03 9.62 8.38
C ALA A 81 5.33 8.85 8.11
N VAL A 82 5.19 7.66 7.53
CA VAL A 82 6.23 6.86 6.91
C VAL A 82 5.98 6.71 5.42
N VAL A 83 6.99 6.28 4.66
CA VAL A 83 6.91 6.08 3.21
C VAL A 83 6.50 4.64 2.92
N GLY A 84 5.49 4.46 2.06
CA GLY A 84 5.05 3.15 1.60
C GLY A 84 5.81 2.65 0.36
N ASN A 85 5.43 1.47 -0.14
CA ASN A 85 6.07 0.83 -1.28
C ASN A 85 5.68 1.47 -2.62
N HIS A 86 4.44 1.96 -2.76
CA HIS A 86 3.92 2.58 -3.97
C HIS A 86 4.60 3.92 -4.29
N GLU A 87 4.88 4.72 -3.28
CA GLU A 87 5.43 6.07 -3.43
C GLU A 87 6.94 6.16 -3.23
N SER A 88 7.59 5.07 -2.78
CA SER A 88 9.04 5.06 -2.49
C SER A 88 9.88 5.38 -3.74
N THR A 89 10.77 6.36 -3.63
CA THR A 89 11.70 6.77 -4.70
C THR A 89 13.16 6.54 -4.29
N ARG A 90 14.06 6.49 -5.28
CA ARG A 90 15.52 6.36 -5.01
C ARG A 90 16.20 7.66 -4.55
N GLY A 91 15.48 8.75 -4.53
CA GLY A 91 15.95 10.09 -4.15
C GLY A 91 15.19 10.64 -2.97
N GLY A 92 14.84 11.93 -3.02
CA GLY A 92 13.98 12.54 -2.00
C GLY A 92 12.56 11.99 -2.09
N GLN A 93 11.90 11.86 -0.95
CA GLN A 93 10.52 11.38 -0.86
C GLN A 93 9.52 12.54 -0.95
N TRP A 94 8.25 12.26 -1.29
CA TRP A 94 7.21 13.29 -1.26
C TRP A 94 6.96 13.80 0.15
N LEU A 95 7.13 12.96 1.17
CA LEU A 95 7.09 13.39 2.57
C LEU A 95 8.17 14.43 2.90
N ASP A 96 9.37 14.33 2.30
CA ASP A 96 10.43 15.34 2.49
C ASP A 96 10.01 16.72 1.94
N LEU A 97 9.17 16.75 0.88
CA LEU A 97 8.59 18.00 0.39
C LEU A 97 7.59 18.58 1.38
N PHE A 98 6.67 17.75 1.91
CA PHE A 98 5.66 18.20 2.87
C PHE A 98 6.31 18.63 4.20
N GLU A 99 7.36 17.95 4.64
CA GLU A 99 8.14 18.35 5.81
C GLU A 99 8.80 19.73 5.61
N ARG A 100 9.44 19.97 4.46
CA ARG A 100 10.01 21.30 4.12
C ARG A 100 8.95 22.40 4.02
N LEU A 101 7.70 22.06 3.73
CA LEU A 101 6.56 22.98 3.73
C LEU A 101 5.98 23.18 5.15
N GLY A 102 6.45 22.41 6.15
CA GLY A 102 5.93 22.41 7.51
C GLY A 102 4.57 21.73 7.67
N LEU A 103 4.20 20.85 6.72
CA LEU A 103 2.89 20.19 6.66
C LEU A 103 2.91 18.75 7.16
N ALA A 104 4.08 18.16 7.32
CA ALA A 104 4.24 16.78 7.78
C ALA A 104 5.55 16.63 8.56
N THR A 105 5.61 15.57 9.36
CA THR A 105 6.85 15.06 9.96
C THR A 105 7.05 13.64 9.46
N ARG A 106 8.16 13.37 8.77
CA ARG A 106 8.56 12.03 8.41
C ARG A 106 9.17 11.36 9.63
N LEU A 107 8.57 10.26 10.05
CA LEU A 107 9.05 9.47 11.17
C LEU A 107 10.30 8.66 10.77
N GLY A 108 11.16 8.39 11.74
CA GLY A 108 12.39 7.63 11.59
C GLY A 108 12.83 7.01 12.91
N ASP A 109 14.13 6.85 13.08
CA ASP A 109 14.79 6.28 14.27
C ASP A 109 14.79 7.22 15.51
N ALA A 110 14.65 8.52 15.28
CA ALA A 110 14.51 9.50 16.36
C ALA A 110 13.05 9.67 16.79
N PRO A 111 12.75 9.83 18.10
CA PRO A 111 11.38 9.94 18.58
C PRO A 111 10.75 11.29 18.21
N THR A 112 9.55 11.24 17.62
CA THR A 112 8.64 12.39 17.53
C THR A 112 7.65 12.29 18.68
N VAL A 113 7.71 13.19 19.64
CA VAL A 113 6.87 13.13 20.84
C VAL A 113 5.63 14.01 20.66
N VAL A 114 4.45 13.41 20.82
CA VAL A 114 3.18 14.09 20.90
C VAL A 114 2.60 13.81 22.29
N ASP A 115 2.39 14.83 23.08
CA ASP A 115 2.05 14.72 24.51
C ASP A 115 3.00 13.78 25.27
N ASP A 116 2.53 12.59 25.68
CA ASP A 116 3.30 11.60 26.43
C ASP A 116 3.52 10.30 25.64
N THR A 117 3.48 10.38 24.31
CA THR A 117 3.71 9.24 23.40
C THR A 117 4.83 9.56 22.42
N ALA A 118 5.81 8.66 22.31
CA ALA A 118 6.89 8.74 21.32
C ALA A 118 6.54 7.91 20.09
N PHE A 119 6.54 8.54 18.92
CA PHE A 119 6.31 7.89 17.64
C PHE A 119 7.62 7.73 16.88
N TYR A 120 7.83 6.54 16.34
CA TYR A 120 8.98 6.17 15.51
C TYR A 120 8.49 5.67 14.16
N GLY A 121 9.35 5.67 13.15
CA GLY A 121 8.99 5.26 11.80
C GLY A 121 9.93 4.24 11.19
N LEU A 122 9.34 3.30 10.47
CA LEU A 122 10.03 2.39 9.58
C LEU A 122 9.36 2.48 8.20
N ASP A 123 10.04 3.15 7.27
CA ASP A 123 9.61 3.19 5.88
C ASP A 123 9.59 1.78 5.30
N HIS A 124 8.83 1.58 4.21
CA HIS A 124 8.86 0.31 3.50
C HIS A 124 10.28 -0.10 3.12
N VAL A 125 10.67 -1.31 3.52
CA VAL A 125 11.96 -1.92 3.18
C VAL A 125 11.71 -3.17 2.34
N PRO A 126 12.22 -3.21 1.09
CA PRO A 126 12.15 -4.41 0.25
C PRO A 126 12.78 -5.63 0.93
N VAL A 127 12.19 -6.82 0.73
CA VAL A 127 12.66 -8.09 1.32
C VAL A 127 14.18 -8.27 1.18
N SER A 128 14.74 -7.96 -0.01
CA SER A 128 16.18 -8.12 -0.29
C SER A 128 17.12 -7.24 0.54
N ARG A 129 16.59 -6.31 1.34
CA ARG A 129 17.39 -5.42 2.20
C ARG A 129 17.07 -5.55 3.69
N ARG A 130 16.17 -6.45 4.06
CA ARG A 130 15.75 -6.62 5.47
C ARG A 130 16.80 -7.30 6.32
N ASP A 131 17.60 -8.23 5.76
CA ASP A 131 18.67 -8.94 6.46
C ASP A 131 19.76 -8.00 7.03
N ASP A 132 19.91 -6.79 6.43
CA ASP A 132 20.88 -5.78 6.87
C ASP A 132 20.24 -4.70 7.76
N LEU A 133 18.97 -4.85 8.14
CA LEU A 133 18.24 -3.84 8.91
C LEU A 133 18.57 -3.95 10.40
N GLU A 134 18.88 -2.82 11.02
CA GLU A 134 19.07 -2.70 12.47
C GLU A 134 17.91 -1.89 13.07
N TYR A 135 17.20 -2.47 14.06
CA TYR A 135 16.08 -1.79 14.75
C TYR A 135 16.60 -0.89 15.88
N ALA A 136 17.52 0.02 15.53
CA ALA A 136 18.22 0.91 16.46
C ALA A 136 17.51 2.27 16.55
N PHE A 137 16.53 2.37 17.44
CA PHE A 137 15.80 3.61 17.72
C PHE A 137 16.43 4.39 18.86
N GLU A 138 16.36 5.73 18.80
CA GLU A 138 16.85 6.61 19.86
C GLU A 138 15.94 6.54 21.09
N ALA A 139 16.52 6.62 22.27
CA ALA A 139 15.76 6.55 23.52
C ALA A 139 14.86 7.78 23.73
N HIS A 140 13.71 7.58 24.36
CA HIS A 140 12.74 8.62 24.72
C HIS A 140 12.48 8.67 26.23
N GLU A 141 11.81 9.75 26.68
CA GLU A 141 11.35 9.91 28.07
C GLU A 141 9.80 9.89 28.17
N ALA A 142 9.09 9.66 27.07
CA ALA A 142 7.63 9.58 27.03
C ALA A 142 7.11 8.34 27.77
N GLY A 143 5.87 8.39 28.25
CA GLY A 143 5.25 7.31 29.00
C GLY A 143 4.85 6.10 28.14
N THR A 144 4.64 6.28 26.83
CA THR A 144 4.31 5.24 25.84
C THR A 144 5.10 5.44 24.56
N ALA A 145 5.26 4.36 23.78
CA ALA A 145 5.92 4.40 22.47
C ALA A 145 5.15 3.61 21.42
N ALA A 146 5.16 4.11 20.17
CA ALA A 146 4.57 3.43 19.04
C ALA A 146 5.52 3.42 17.84
N LEU A 147 5.63 2.27 17.16
CA LEU A 147 6.29 2.12 15.88
C LEU A 147 5.25 2.26 14.76
N VAL A 148 5.51 3.12 13.81
CA VAL A 148 4.72 3.25 12.58
C VAL A 148 5.50 2.60 11.45
N ALA A 149 4.92 1.64 10.76
CA ALA A 149 5.63 0.90 9.73
C ALA A 149 4.74 0.57 8.53
N HIS A 150 5.36 0.31 7.36
CA HIS A 150 4.65 -0.09 6.16
C HIS A 150 5.19 -1.43 5.66
N GLY A 151 4.35 -2.45 5.69
CA GLY A 151 4.66 -3.83 5.29
C GLY A 151 3.65 -4.82 5.84
N LEU A 152 3.80 -6.10 5.47
CA LEU A 152 2.92 -7.19 5.89
C LEU A 152 3.54 -7.96 7.06
N PHE A 153 2.99 -7.80 8.24
CA PHE A 153 3.51 -8.31 9.51
C PHE A 153 2.69 -9.49 10.04
N GLU A 154 3.36 -10.46 10.65
CA GLU A 154 2.70 -11.52 11.43
C GLU A 154 1.91 -10.90 12.63
N PRO A 155 0.80 -11.50 13.07
CA PRO A 155 0.21 -12.78 12.68
C PRO A 155 -0.81 -12.67 11.53
N PHE A 156 -0.84 -11.57 10.80
CA PHE A 156 -1.85 -11.32 9.77
C PHE A 156 -1.56 -12.08 8.48
N GLY A 157 -2.55 -12.17 7.58
CA GLY A 157 -2.41 -12.89 6.32
C GLY A 157 -1.34 -12.27 5.40
N TYR A 158 -0.67 -13.15 4.64
CA TYR A 158 0.39 -12.78 3.66
C TYR A 158 1.63 -12.11 4.26
N ALA A 159 1.82 -12.26 5.59
CA ALA A 159 2.96 -11.67 6.27
C ALA A 159 4.30 -12.14 5.71
N ASP A 160 5.23 -11.20 5.60
CA ASP A 160 6.62 -11.41 5.22
C ASP A 160 7.60 -10.71 6.21
N TRP A 161 7.04 -10.16 7.30
CA TRP A 161 7.76 -9.63 8.46
C TRP A 161 7.43 -10.43 9.71
N ASP A 162 8.47 -10.78 10.47
CA ASP A 162 8.34 -11.37 11.81
C ASP A 162 8.18 -10.24 12.86
N THR A 163 6.98 -10.09 13.38
CA THR A 163 6.66 -9.05 14.38
C THR A 163 7.40 -9.29 15.70
N GLU A 164 7.53 -10.55 16.13
CA GLU A 164 8.24 -10.88 17.38
C GLU A 164 9.72 -10.52 17.27
N GLU A 165 10.35 -10.79 16.09
CA GLU A 165 11.74 -10.42 15.81
C GLU A 165 11.93 -8.91 15.86
N VAL A 166 11.08 -8.14 15.16
CA VAL A 166 11.14 -6.66 15.16
C VAL A 166 11.02 -6.10 16.57
N LEU A 167 10.08 -6.59 17.38
CA LEU A 167 9.90 -6.14 18.76
C LEU A 167 11.08 -6.54 19.64
N ALA A 168 11.60 -7.77 19.51
CA ALA A 168 12.68 -8.29 20.33
C ALA A 168 14.04 -7.63 20.04
N GLU A 169 14.29 -7.26 18.77
CA GLU A 169 15.54 -6.63 18.35
C GLU A 169 15.53 -5.11 18.46
N SER A 170 14.36 -4.50 18.65
CA SER A 170 14.22 -3.06 18.83
C SER A 170 14.90 -2.58 20.12
N THR A 171 15.60 -1.43 20.05
CA THR A 171 16.23 -0.78 21.21
C THR A 171 15.23 -0.04 22.09
N VAL A 172 13.96 0.05 21.69
CA VAL A 172 12.84 0.69 22.41
C VAL A 172 11.72 -0.34 22.57
N ASP A 173 11.13 -0.39 23.77
CA ASP A 173 9.93 -1.19 24.02
C ASP A 173 8.71 -0.45 23.49
N PHE A 174 8.00 -1.04 22.51
CA PHE A 174 6.81 -0.46 21.92
C PHE A 174 5.53 -0.95 22.58
N ASP A 175 4.60 -0.04 22.88
CA ASP A 175 3.26 -0.35 23.35
C ASP A 175 2.30 -0.66 22.18
N ALA A 176 2.61 -0.16 20.97
CA ALA A 176 1.85 -0.44 19.75
C ALA A 176 2.71 -0.40 18.47
N MET A 177 2.29 -1.16 17.46
CA MET A 177 2.72 -1.04 16.07
C MET A 177 1.52 -0.61 15.21
N LEU A 178 1.65 0.54 14.55
CA LEU A 178 0.65 1.14 13.69
C LEU A 178 1.06 0.92 12.23
N LEU A 179 0.42 -0.03 11.57
CA LEU A 179 0.88 -0.62 10.30
C LEU A 179 0.05 -0.18 9.09
N GLY A 180 0.67 -0.13 7.92
CA GLY A 180 0.06 0.01 6.59
C GLY A 180 0.51 -1.11 5.65
N ASP A 181 0.01 -1.15 4.40
CA ASP A 181 0.17 -2.16 3.34
C ASP A 181 -0.96 -3.21 3.30
N ASN A 182 -1.53 -3.59 4.43
CA ASN A 182 -2.69 -4.46 4.44
C ASN A 182 -3.98 -3.62 4.35
N HIS A 183 -4.65 -3.68 3.21
CA HIS A 183 -5.91 -2.96 2.99
C HIS A 183 -7.08 -3.50 3.81
N THR A 184 -6.91 -4.64 4.48
CA THR A 184 -7.91 -5.20 5.39
C THR A 184 -7.61 -4.76 6.81
N PRO A 185 -8.57 -4.13 7.51
CA PRO A 185 -8.37 -3.75 8.91
C PRO A 185 -8.25 -4.99 9.78
N ASP A 186 -7.27 -4.97 10.67
CA ASP A 186 -7.07 -6.06 11.62
C ASP A 186 -6.36 -5.56 12.89
N VAL A 187 -6.41 -6.36 13.96
CA VAL A 187 -5.77 -6.05 15.23
C VAL A 187 -5.38 -7.34 15.97
N ALA A 188 -4.18 -7.34 16.53
CA ALA A 188 -3.67 -8.44 17.36
C ALA A 188 -2.80 -7.88 18.50
N GLU A 189 -2.50 -8.72 19.49
CA GLU A 189 -1.50 -8.46 20.52
C GLU A 189 -0.33 -9.43 20.33
N VAL A 190 0.89 -8.90 20.23
CA VAL A 190 2.13 -9.67 20.06
C VAL A 190 3.12 -9.21 21.11
N ASP A 191 3.59 -10.10 21.97
CA ASP A 191 4.55 -9.83 23.06
C ASP A 191 4.21 -8.61 23.94
N GLY A 192 2.90 -8.35 24.12
CA GLY A 192 2.39 -7.24 24.94
C GLY A 192 2.25 -5.93 24.20
N ALA A 193 2.61 -5.85 22.92
CA ALA A 193 2.35 -4.72 22.04
C ALA A 193 1.08 -4.94 21.21
N TRP A 194 0.29 -3.89 21.04
CA TRP A 194 -0.84 -3.90 20.11
C TRP A 194 -0.36 -3.69 18.68
N VAL A 195 -0.71 -4.57 17.78
CA VAL A 195 -0.35 -4.53 16.37
C VAL A 195 -1.61 -4.38 15.53
N THR A 196 -1.70 -3.33 14.69
CA THR A 196 -2.96 -3.04 14.01
C THR A 196 -2.78 -2.42 12.63
N TYR A 197 -3.68 -2.82 11.72
CA TYR A 197 -3.90 -2.22 10.41
C TYR A 197 -5.21 -1.42 10.39
N PRO A 198 -5.26 -0.21 9.86
CA PRO A 198 -6.50 0.54 9.67
C PRO A 198 -7.25 0.06 8.41
N GLY A 199 -6.56 -0.63 7.49
CA GLY A 199 -6.99 -0.86 6.13
C GLY A 199 -6.93 0.41 5.28
N SER A 200 -7.24 0.30 3.99
CA SER A 200 -7.27 1.45 3.08
C SER A 200 -8.46 2.37 3.36
N THR A 201 -8.31 3.66 3.05
CA THR A 201 -9.36 4.67 3.22
C THR A 201 -10.44 4.61 2.14
N GLU A 202 -10.08 4.14 0.94
CA GLU A 202 -11.01 3.87 -0.17
C GLU A 202 -10.69 2.49 -0.76
N ARG A 203 -11.65 1.86 -1.44
CA ARG A 203 -11.47 0.53 -2.04
C ARG A 203 -10.55 0.60 -3.26
N ALA A 204 -9.38 0.01 -3.14
CA ALA A 204 -8.41 -0.11 -4.22
C ALA A 204 -8.62 -1.39 -5.06
N SER A 205 -9.27 -2.42 -4.52
CA SER A 205 -9.51 -3.69 -5.19
C SER A 205 -10.98 -4.14 -5.11
N ALA A 206 -11.41 -4.92 -6.12
CA ALA A 206 -12.70 -5.61 -6.13
C ALA A 206 -12.86 -6.66 -5.01
N SER A 207 -11.76 -7.14 -4.46
CA SER A 207 -11.74 -8.10 -3.35
C SER A 207 -12.04 -7.46 -2.00
N GLU A 208 -11.90 -6.15 -1.87
CA GLU A 208 -12.08 -5.40 -0.63
C GLU A 208 -13.55 -5.17 -0.30
N ARG A 209 -14.22 -6.20 0.26
CA ARG A 209 -15.65 -6.18 0.58
C ARG A 209 -15.98 -5.43 1.86
N ALA A 210 -15.05 -5.37 2.84
CA ALA A 210 -15.26 -4.70 4.12
C ALA A 210 -15.45 -3.19 3.96
N GLY A 211 -16.08 -2.55 4.95
CA GLY A 211 -16.19 -1.09 5.01
C GLY A 211 -14.82 -0.42 5.17
N ARG A 212 -14.64 0.73 4.55
CA ARG A 212 -13.42 1.54 4.66
C ARG A 212 -13.42 2.38 5.94
N GLY A 213 -12.25 2.83 6.37
CA GLY A 213 -12.16 3.60 7.60
C GLY A 213 -10.73 3.75 8.10
N TYR A 214 -10.63 4.19 9.34
CA TYR A 214 -9.38 4.42 10.04
C TYR A 214 -9.50 3.98 11.50
N ASN A 215 -8.39 3.87 12.22
CA ASN A 215 -8.39 3.59 13.66
C ASN A 215 -8.23 4.89 14.46
N LEU A 216 -8.99 5.02 15.53
CA LEU A 216 -8.75 5.98 16.59
C LEU A 216 -7.99 5.26 17.71
N VAL A 217 -6.74 5.67 17.95
CA VAL A 217 -5.86 5.04 18.93
C VAL A 217 -5.63 6.00 20.08
N ALA A 218 -5.78 5.52 21.31
CA ALA A 218 -5.56 6.29 22.51
C ALA A 218 -4.46 5.64 23.37
N PHE A 219 -3.43 6.39 23.70
CA PHE A 219 -2.31 5.99 24.53
C PHE A 219 -2.38 6.59 25.93
N GLY A 220 -1.87 5.87 26.92
CA GLY A 220 -1.85 6.32 28.31
C GLY A 220 -3.20 6.09 28.98
N ALA A 221 -3.50 4.86 29.30
CA ALA A 221 -4.76 4.44 29.87
C ALA A 221 -5.15 5.11 31.17
N ASP A 222 -6.45 5.14 31.41
CA ASP A 222 -7.12 5.50 32.64
C ASP A 222 -6.45 4.86 33.88
N ALA A 223 -6.44 5.61 34.99
CA ALA A 223 -5.89 5.23 36.28
C ALA A 223 -6.53 3.98 36.93
N ALA A 224 -7.28 3.16 36.20
CA ALA A 224 -8.00 1.97 36.67
C ALA A 224 -7.87 0.73 35.77
N GLY A 225 -7.17 0.76 34.63
CA GLY A 225 -7.07 -0.36 33.69
C GLY A 225 -5.63 -0.70 33.29
N ASP A 226 -5.41 -1.98 33.04
CA ASP A 226 -4.13 -2.55 32.58
C ASP A 226 -3.81 -2.18 31.11
N ASP A 227 -4.76 -1.63 30.35
CA ASP A 227 -4.60 -1.37 28.92
C ASP A 227 -3.99 0.01 28.68
N ARG A 228 -2.72 0.04 28.26
CA ARG A 228 -1.98 1.26 27.91
C ARG A 228 -2.36 1.84 26.55
N VAL A 229 -3.04 1.05 25.71
CA VAL A 229 -3.48 1.41 24.36
C VAL A 229 -4.92 0.95 24.14
N GLU A 230 -5.75 1.84 23.62
CA GLU A 230 -7.11 1.54 23.19
C GLU A 230 -7.25 1.82 21.69
N ILE A 231 -7.77 0.85 20.93
CA ILE A 231 -7.95 0.97 19.48
C ILE A 231 -9.44 0.86 19.15
N ARG A 232 -9.97 1.84 18.46
CA ARG A 232 -11.36 1.87 18.00
C ARG A 232 -11.40 2.19 16.51
N ARG A 233 -12.09 1.35 15.72
CA ARG A 233 -12.29 1.60 14.32
C ARG A 233 -13.41 2.63 14.08
N ARG A 234 -13.20 3.52 13.11
CA ARG A 234 -14.18 4.47 12.58
C ARG A 234 -14.41 4.18 11.10
N ALA A 235 -15.68 4.06 10.71
CA ALA A 235 -16.05 3.89 9.31
C ALA A 235 -16.04 5.23 8.57
N LEU A 236 -15.59 5.20 7.32
CA LEU A 236 -15.71 6.29 6.35
C LEU A 236 -16.91 6.05 5.43
N ASP A 237 -17.61 7.11 5.11
CA ASP A 237 -18.66 7.10 4.08
C ASP A 237 -17.97 7.27 2.71
N THR A 238 -17.79 6.17 2.02
CA THR A 238 -17.12 6.10 0.72
C THR A 238 -18.13 5.71 -0.36
N ARG A 239 -17.70 5.83 -1.63
CA ARG A 239 -18.55 5.43 -2.77
C ARG A 239 -19.11 4.02 -2.58
N PRO A 240 -20.41 3.80 -2.85
CA PRO A 240 -21.01 2.47 -2.75
C PRO A 240 -20.37 1.47 -3.72
N PHE A 241 -20.01 0.30 -3.21
CA PHE A 241 -19.68 -0.87 -4.00
C PHE A 241 -20.78 -1.89 -3.83
N VAL A 242 -21.39 -2.28 -4.95
CA VAL A 242 -22.50 -3.24 -4.97
C VAL A 242 -21.99 -4.55 -5.56
N PHE A 243 -21.91 -5.57 -4.71
CA PHE A 243 -21.48 -6.91 -5.08
C PHE A 243 -22.70 -7.77 -5.36
N ILE A 244 -22.84 -8.24 -6.60
CA ILE A 244 -24.01 -9.01 -7.06
C ILE A 244 -23.52 -10.39 -7.50
N GLU A 245 -24.02 -11.43 -6.85
CA GLU A 245 -23.87 -12.80 -7.30
C GLU A 245 -25.13 -13.24 -8.08
N ALA A 246 -24.95 -13.65 -9.30
CA ALA A 246 -26.00 -14.12 -10.18
C ALA A 246 -25.80 -15.60 -10.50
N GLU A 247 -26.44 -16.47 -9.70
CA GLU A 247 -26.46 -17.90 -9.97
C GLU A 247 -27.49 -18.20 -11.07
N LEU A 248 -27.01 -18.77 -12.21
CA LEU A 248 -27.81 -19.17 -13.33
C LEU A 248 -28.08 -20.69 -13.33
N ARG A 249 -29.29 -21.05 -13.68
CA ARG A 249 -29.70 -22.44 -13.91
C ARG A 249 -29.81 -22.73 -15.41
N GLU A 250 -29.86 -23.98 -15.78
CA GLU A 250 -30.08 -24.40 -17.18
C GLU A 250 -31.26 -23.64 -17.81
N GLY A 251 -31.01 -22.98 -18.95
CA GLY A 251 -31.97 -22.17 -19.69
C GLY A 251 -32.17 -20.74 -19.13
N GLU A 252 -31.47 -20.36 -18.09
CA GLU A 252 -31.38 -18.97 -17.64
C GLU A 252 -30.14 -18.30 -18.27
N GLY A 253 -30.22 -16.99 -18.56
CA GLY A 253 -29.15 -16.22 -19.18
C GLY A 253 -29.18 -14.74 -18.75
N GLU A 254 -28.82 -13.83 -19.67
CA GLU A 254 -28.67 -12.39 -19.41
C GLU A 254 -29.86 -11.76 -18.67
N GLU A 255 -31.12 -12.15 -19.01
CA GLU A 255 -32.29 -11.54 -18.37
C GLU A 255 -32.33 -11.85 -16.85
N ARG A 256 -31.86 -13.02 -16.45
CA ARG A 256 -31.76 -13.38 -15.03
C ARG A 256 -30.74 -12.52 -14.31
N VAL A 257 -29.59 -12.24 -14.94
CA VAL A 257 -28.57 -11.32 -14.39
C VAL A 257 -29.16 -9.91 -14.27
N ARG A 258 -29.84 -9.42 -15.30
CA ARG A 258 -30.52 -8.10 -15.27
C ARG A 258 -31.59 -8.01 -14.18
N GLU A 259 -32.34 -9.09 -13.93
CA GLU A 259 -33.29 -9.15 -12.81
C GLU A 259 -32.61 -9.02 -11.46
N ARG A 260 -31.42 -9.64 -11.29
CA ARG A 260 -30.64 -9.49 -10.06
C ARG A 260 -30.16 -8.07 -9.87
N ILE A 261 -29.63 -7.46 -10.92
CA ILE A 261 -29.13 -6.07 -10.92
C ILE A 261 -30.26 -5.10 -10.52
N ARG A 262 -31.49 -5.24 -11.06
CA ARG A 262 -32.65 -4.39 -10.72
C ARG A 262 -33.08 -4.42 -9.26
N GLN A 263 -32.58 -5.38 -8.47
CA GLN A 263 -32.91 -5.50 -7.03
C GLN A 263 -32.07 -4.61 -6.14
N HIS A 264 -31.04 -3.95 -6.71
CA HIS A 264 -30.08 -3.14 -5.98
C HIS A 264 -30.22 -1.66 -6.37
N ASP A 265 -29.89 -0.79 -5.46
CA ASP A 265 -29.64 0.62 -5.75
C ASP A 265 -28.23 0.75 -6.32
N LEU A 266 -28.13 1.32 -7.53
CA LEU A 266 -26.87 1.41 -8.26
C LEU A 266 -26.42 2.87 -8.46
N GLU A 267 -27.17 3.84 -7.92
CA GLU A 267 -26.87 5.25 -8.16
C GLU A 267 -25.44 5.59 -7.77
N GLU A 268 -24.66 6.06 -8.75
CA GLU A 268 -23.24 6.42 -8.58
C GLU A 268 -22.35 5.28 -8.03
N ALA A 269 -22.82 4.02 -7.99
CA ALA A 269 -22.10 2.90 -7.41
C ALA A 269 -21.08 2.28 -8.39
N VAL A 270 -20.05 1.65 -7.81
CA VAL A 270 -19.23 0.63 -8.53
C VAL A 270 -19.93 -0.72 -8.36
N VAL A 271 -20.33 -1.34 -9.45
CA VAL A 271 -21.12 -2.57 -9.47
C VAL A 271 -20.24 -3.73 -9.96
N LEU A 272 -20.11 -4.75 -9.13
CA LEU A 272 -19.34 -5.96 -9.42
C LEU A 272 -20.30 -7.15 -9.47
N VAL A 273 -20.39 -7.79 -10.64
CA VAL A 273 -21.32 -8.90 -10.88
C VAL A 273 -20.52 -10.17 -11.14
N ASP A 274 -20.64 -11.14 -10.23
CA ASP A 274 -20.13 -12.48 -10.42
C ASP A 274 -21.26 -13.37 -10.98
N VAL A 275 -21.08 -13.94 -12.16
CA VAL A 275 -22.01 -14.89 -12.76
C VAL A 275 -21.48 -16.30 -12.49
N ILE A 276 -22.30 -17.14 -11.85
CA ILE A 276 -21.96 -18.52 -11.47
C ILE A 276 -23.06 -19.49 -11.88
N GLY A 277 -22.79 -20.79 -11.76
CA GLY A 277 -23.77 -21.86 -12.03
C GLY A 277 -23.78 -22.33 -13.47
N GLU A 278 -24.93 -22.84 -13.93
CA GLU A 278 -25.12 -23.40 -15.25
C GLU A 278 -26.19 -22.55 -15.98
N GLY A 279 -25.98 -22.18 -17.22
CA GLY A 279 -26.96 -21.35 -17.91
C GLY A 279 -26.52 -20.99 -19.33
N ASP A 280 -27.38 -20.27 -20.03
CA ASP A 280 -27.06 -19.78 -21.37
C ASP A 280 -25.92 -18.74 -21.31
N PRO A 281 -25.12 -18.57 -22.38
CA PRO A 281 -24.06 -17.58 -22.45
C PRO A 281 -24.54 -16.17 -22.08
N VAL A 282 -23.71 -15.46 -21.32
CA VAL A 282 -23.93 -14.07 -20.94
C VAL A 282 -22.86 -13.21 -21.62
N THR A 283 -23.25 -12.09 -22.17
CA THR A 283 -22.33 -11.12 -22.75
C THR A 283 -21.96 -10.08 -21.67
N PRO A 284 -20.75 -10.11 -21.08
CA PRO A 284 -20.36 -9.17 -20.00
C PRO A 284 -20.64 -7.72 -20.36
N ALA A 285 -20.20 -7.25 -21.52
CA ALA A 285 -20.38 -5.87 -21.98
C ALA A 285 -21.87 -5.44 -22.07
N ALA A 286 -22.80 -6.37 -22.39
CA ALA A 286 -24.23 -6.07 -22.43
C ALA A 286 -24.82 -5.88 -21.02
N ILE A 287 -24.31 -6.61 -20.04
CA ILE A 287 -24.69 -6.49 -18.64
C ILE A 287 -24.07 -5.21 -18.02
N GLU A 288 -22.81 -4.94 -18.31
CA GLU A 288 -22.13 -3.71 -17.86
C GLU A 288 -22.85 -2.46 -18.37
N SER A 289 -23.20 -2.44 -19.67
CA SER A 289 -24.00 -1.35 -20.27
C SER A 289 -25.35 -1.20 -19.58
N PHE A 290 -26.03 -2.33 -19.32
CA PHE A 290 -27.30 -2.33 -18.61
C PHE A 290 -27.17 -1.75 -17.20
N ALA A 291 -26.17 -2.15 -16.41
CA ALA A 291 -25.95 -1.62 -15.07
C ALA A 291 -25.66 -0.11 -15.09
N THR A 292 -24.89 0.36 -16.08
CA THR A 292 -24.63 1.79 -16.28
C THR A 292 -25.91 2.56 -16.64
N GLU A 293 -26.80 2.00 -17.47
CA GLU A 293 -28.12 2.58 -17.76
C GLU A 293 -29.03 2.66 -16.52
N GLN A 294 -28.78 1.80 -15.51
CA GLN A 294 -29.51 1.82 -14.23
C GLN A 294 -28.87 2.75 -13.17
N GLY A 295 -27.84 3.52 -13.54
CA GLY A 295 -27.23 4.54 -12.65
C GLY A 295 -25.85 4.17 -12.11
N ALA A 296 -25.30 2.99 -12.41
CA ALA A 296 -23.96 2.63 -11.98
C ALA A 296 -22.91 3.56 -12.61
N LEU A 297 -21.99 4.05 -11.80
CA LEU A 297 -20.81 4.79 -12.27
C LEU A 297 -19.91 3.86 -13.10
N ILE A 298 -19.68 2.67 -12.59
CA ILE A 298 -18.84 1.63 -13.19
C ILE A 298 -19.52 0.30 -12.98
N ALA A 299 -19.50 -0.57 -13.98
CA ALA A 299 -19.90 -1.97 -13.83
C ALA A 299 -18.80 -2.89 -14.36
N ARG A 300 -18.58 -4.00 -13.66
CA ARG A 300 -17.71 -5.09 -14.08
C ARG A 300 -18.42 -6.41 -13.88
N VAL A 301 -18.37 -7.24 -14.91
CA VAL A 301 -19.00 -8.56 -14.92
C VAL A 301 -17.91 -9.61 -15.06
N ASN A 302 -17.85 -10.50 -14.09
CA ASN A 302 -16.97 -11.64 -14.08
C ASN A 302 -17.81 -12.92 -14.26
N ASP A 303 -17.73 -13.54 -15.41
CA ASP A 303 -18.39 -14.81 -15.69
C ASP A 303 -17.45 -15.94 -15.28
N ARG A 304 -17.71 -16.52 -14.09
CA ARG A 304 -16.91 -17.60 -13.49
C ARG A 304 -17.40 -18.99 -13.87
N ARG A 305 -18.32 -19.09 -14.81
CA ARG A 305 -18.86 -20.37 -15.23
C ARG A 305 -17.91 -21.05 -16.22
N GLU A 306 -17.74 -22.34 -16.07
CA GLU A 306 -17.17 -23.19 -17.13
C GLU A 306 -18.21 -23.28 -18.25
N ILE A 307 -18.08 -22.48 -19.27
CA ILE A 307 -18.94 -22.58 -20.47
C ILE A 307 -18.32 -23.66 -21.33
N ASP A 308 -18.93 -24.86 -21.34
CA ASP A 308 -18.70 -25.84 -22.39
C ASP A 308 -19.11 -25.20 -23.73
N THR A 309 -18.18 -24.54 -24.37
CA THR A 309 -18.34 -24.15 -25.76
C THR A 309 -18.25 -25.41 -26.61
N ASP A 310 -19.40 -26.07 -26.79
CA ASP A 310 -19.65 -27.06 -27.85
C ASP A 310 -19.61 -26.38 -29.23
N SER A 311 -18.61 -25.58 -29.49
CA SER A 311 -18.20 -25.22 -30.83
C SER A 311 -16.92 -26.01 -31.10
N GLU A 312 -17.01 -26.99 -32.04
CA GLU A 312 -15.88 -27.69 -32.63
C GLU A 312 -14.81 -26.70 -33.18
N ILE A 313 -14.12 -26.02 -32.28
CA ILE A 313 -12.75 -25.62 -32.43
C ILE A 313 -12.02 -26.64 -31.55
N ASP A 314 -11.43 -27.63 -32.17
CA ASP A 314 -10.58 -28.62 -31.54
C ASP A 314 -9.33 -27.91 -30.96
N VAL A 315 -9.56 -27.17 -29.89
CA VAL A 315 -8.55 -26.62 -29.03
C VAL A 315 -8.73 -27.29 -27.67
N SER A 316 -8.12 -28.43 -27.52
CA SER A 316 -8.12 -29.19 -26.30
C SER A 316 -7.23 -28.47 -25.26
N PHE A 317 -7.75 -27.45 -24.63
CA PHE A 317 -7.15 -26.92 -23.41
C PHE A 317 -7.90 -27.52 -22.23
N ALA A 318 -7.25 -28.42 -21.54
CA ALA A 318 -7.82 -29.09 -20.36
C ALA A 318 -7.85 -28.13 -19.12
N ASP A 319 -7.15 -27.00 -19.19
CA ASP A 319 -7.03 -26.01 -18.11
C ASP A 319 -6.62 -24.66 -18.72
N PRO A 320 -7.23 -23.51 -18.31
CA PRO A 320 -6.77 -22.17 -18.69
C PRO A 320 -5.29 -21.93 -18.39
N GLU A 321 -4.79 -22.49 -17.30
CA GLU A 321 -3.37 -22.41 -16.95
C GLU A 321 -2.48 -23.18 -17.93
N ASP A 322 -2.94 -24.33 -18.41
CA ASP A 322 -2.21 -25.12 -19.41
C ASP A 322 -2.15 -24.39 -20.75
N ALA A 323 -3.23 -23.71 -21.13
CA ALA A 323 -3.28 -22.89 -22.35
C ALA A 323 -2.33 -21.68 -22.27
N VAL A 324 -2.28 -21.02 -21.14
CA VAL A 324 -1.33 -19.91 -20.90
C VAL A 324 0.09 -20.44 -20.91
N ARG A 325 0.36 -21.58 -20.26
CA ARG A 325 1.70 -22.20 -20.21
C ARG A 325 2.16 -22.61 -21.61
N GLU A 326 1.30 -23.25 -22.42
CA GLU A 326 1.64 -23.60 -23.80
C GLU A 326 1.95 -22.34 -24.64
N ARG A 327 1.19 -21.25 -24.43
CA ARG A 327 1.45 -20.00 -25.12
C ARG A 327 2.74 -19.32 -24.68
N LEU A 328 3.09 -19.43 -23.41
CA LEU A 328 4.36 -18.94 -22.88
C LEU A 328 5.55 -19.73 -23.42
N ASP A 329 5.40 -21.05 -23.55
CA ASP A 329 6.42 -21.92 -24.15
C ASP A 329 6.65 -21.57 -25.63
N GLU A 330 5.57 -21.28 -26.39
CA GLU A 330 5.67 -20.82 -27.78
C GLU A 330 6.39 -19.47 -27.91
N MET A 331 6.31 -18.61 -26.89
CA MET A 331 6.96 -17.29 -26.88
C MET A 331 8.46 -17.39 -26.63
N ALA A 332 8.98 -18.55 -26.23
CA ALA A 332 10.37 -18.79 -25.92
C ALA A 332 10.97 -17.71 -25.00
N LEU A 333 10.27 -17.44 -23.90
CA LEU A 333 10.68 -16.46 -22.91
C LEU A 333 11.95 -16.94 -22.19
N SER A 334 12.71 -15.98 -21.65
CA SER A 334 13.83 -16.30 -20.76
C SER A 334 13.33 -16.88 -19.43
N GLU A 335 14.19 -17.62 -18.74
CA GLU A 335 13.89 -18.18 -17.42
C GLU A 335 13.45 -17.10 -16.42
N ALA A 336 14.10 -15.93 -16.45
CA ALA A 336 13.72 -14.79 -15.64
C ALA A 336 12.33 -14.22 -15.99
N ALA A 337 11.96 -14.24 -17.29
CA ALA A 337 10.64 -13.76 -17.71
C ALA A 337 9.52 -14.73 -17.29
N LEU A 338 9.77 -16.03 -17.30
CA LEU A 338 8.83 -17.05 -16.80
C LEU A 338 8.64 -16.95 -15.28
N ASP A 339 9.69 -16.68 -14.54
CA ASP A 339 9.67 -16.50 -13.08
C ASP A 339 8.85 -15.25 -12.68
N VAL A 340 8.99 -14.17 -13.43
CA VAL A 340 8.19 -12.94 -13.27
C VAL A 340 6.71 -13.20 -13.60
N GLU A 341 6.44 -13.93 -14.67
CA GLU A 341 5.09 -14.28 -15.10
C GLU A 341 4.39 -15.13 -14.03
N GLU A 342 5.07 -16.11 -13.47
CA GLU A 342 4.55 -16.92 -12.38
C GLU A 342 4.20 -16.05 -11.15
N ALA A 343 5.03 -15.06 -10.82
CA ALA A 343 4.74 -14.13 -9.73
C ALA A 343 3.50 -13.27 -9.99
N ILE A 344 3.29 -12.83 -11.23
CA ILE A 344 2.13 -12.02 -11.61
C ILE A 344 0.82 -12.82 -11.50
N ARG A 345 0.87 -14.13 -11.80
CA ARG A 345 -0.32 -15.01 -11.76
C ARG A 345 -0.58 -15.64 -10.40
N ALA A 346 0.33 -15.53 -9.45
CA ALA A 346 0.16 -16.13 -8.14
C ALA A 346 -1.01 -15.50 -7.39
N GLU A 347 -2.12 -16.22 -7.25
CA GLU A 347 -3.32 -15.80 -6.51
C GLU A 347 -3.04 -15.48 -5.02
N THR A 348 -1.87 -15.89 -4.53
CA THR A 348 -1.44 -15.70 -3.14
C THR A 348 -0.79 -14.34 -2.88
N ILE A 349 -0.54 -13.55 -3.92
CA ILE A 349 0.10 -12.24 -3.80
C ILE A 349 -0.99 -11.17 -3.90
N PRO A 350 -1.18 -10.30 -2.90
CA PRO A 350 -2.08 -9.15 -3.00
C PRO A 350 -1.72 -8.27 -4.21
N ASP A 351 -2.72 -7.74 -4.91
CA ASP A 351 -2.52 -6.90 -6.11
C ASP A 351 -1.58 -5.70 -5.84
N SER A 352 -1.62 -5.16 -4.61
CA SER A 352 -0.73 -4.09 -4.15
C SER A 352 0.75 -4.49 -4.18
N ASN A 353 1.06 -5.77 -3.95
CA ASN A 353 2.43 -6.26 -3.75
C ASN A 353 3.02 -6.99 -4.96
N VAL A 354 2.21 -7.26 -6.01
CA VAL A 354 2.69 -7.93 -7.25
C VAL A 354 3.90 -7.20 -7.85
N ARG A 355 3.88 -5.88 -7.88
CA ARG A 355 4.98 -5.06 -8.42
C ARG A 355 6.28 -5.25 -7.63
N GLU A 356 6.22 -5.27 -6.31
CA GLU A 356 7.41 -5.41 -5.46
C GLU A 356 7.96 -6.84 -5.52
N THR A 357 7.08 -7.84 -5.50
CA THR A 357 7.46 -9.24 -5.70
C THR A 357 8.15 -9.45 -7.05
N VAL A 358 7.60 -8.89 -8.13
CA VAL A 358 8.21 -8.94 -9.47
C VAL A 358 9.57 -8.24 -9.48
N LYS A 359 9.67 -7.07 -8.84
CA LYS A 359 10.93 -6.33 -8.75
C LYS A 359 11.99 -7.10 -7.97
N GLY A 360 11.64 -7.69 -6.81
CA GLY A 360 12.53 -8.53 -6.02
C GLY A 360 13.07 -9.71 -6.83
N ARG A 361 12.20 -10.44 -7.53
CA ARG A 361 12.61 -11.57 -8.39
C ARG A 361 13.52 -11.14 -9.55
N ILE A 362 13.28 -9.99 -10.16
CA ILE A 362 14.16 -9.45 -11.20
C ILE A 362 15.53 -9.07 -10.62
N GLU A 363 15.59 -8.43 -9.47
CA GLU A 363 16.84 -8.04 -8.81
C GLU A 363 17.67 -9.27 -8.42
N GLU A 364 17.05 -10.31 -7.87
CA GLU A 364 17.68 -11.59 -7.52
C GLU A 364 18.31 -12.28 -8.75
N ARG A 365 17.66 -12.18 -9.92
CA ARG A 365 18.12 -12.78 -11.17
C ARG A 365 19.09 -11.92 -11.98
N LEU A 366 19.24 -10.64 -11.65
CA LEU A 366 20.14 -9.73 -12.39
C LEU A 366 21.61 -10.17 -12.35
N GLU A 367 22.04 -10.90 -11.33
CA GLU A 367 23.38 -11.46 -11.23
C GLU A 367 23.58 -12.70 -12.12
N GLU A 368 22.51 -13.34 -12.56
CA GLU A 368 22.50 -14.49 -13.45
C GLU A 368 22.16 -14.07 -14.89
N LEU A 369 23.15 -13.53 -15.64
CA LEU A 369 22.94 -13.07 -17.02
C LEU A 369 22.28 -14.12 -17.94
N ALA A 370 22.53 -15.41 -17.71
CA ALA A 370 21.93 -16.52 -18.46
C ALA A 370 20.41 -16.62 -18.28
N ALA A 371 19.84 -16.15 -17.15
CA ALA A 371 18.41 -16.21 -16.90
C ALA A 371 17.59 -15.30 -17.83
N PHE A 372 18.22 -14.31 -18.45
CA PHE A 372 17.59 -13.39 -19.40
C PHE A 372 17.76 -13.78 -20.87
N GLU A 373 18.48 -14.87 -21.17
CA GLU A 373 18.59 -15.37 -22.54
C GLU A 373 17.31 -16.10 -22.95
N ARG A 374 16.85 -15.84 -24.20
CA ARG A 374 15.71 -16.56 -24.74
C ARG A 374 16.03 -18.05 -24.88
N ALA A 375 15.05 -18.90 -24.57
CA ALA A 375 15.16 -20.32 -24.87
C ALA A 375 15.30 -20.51 -26.39
N GLU A 376 16.26 -21.35 -26.81
CA GLU A 376 16.41 -21.72 -28.20
C GLU A 376 15.19 -22.54 -28.65
N THR A 377 14.38 -21.99 -29.55
CA THR A 377 13.28 -22.73 -30.17
C THR A 377 13.85 -23.79 -31.11
N SER A 378 13.75 -25.03 -30.76
CA SER A 378 13.94 -26.13 -31.69
C SER A 378 12.70 -26.31 -32.56
N GLY A 379 12.63 -25.54 -33.65
CA GLY A 379 11.57 -25.73 -34.64
C GLY A 379 11.28 -24.51 -35.49
N ASP A 380 11.57 -24.64 -36.76
CA ASP A 380 11.22 -23.77 -37.86
C ASP A 380 9.77 -23.23 -37.77
N GLY A 381 9.61 -21.92 -37.78
CA GLY A 381 8.32 -21.41 -38.23
C GLY A 381 7.79 -20.08 -37.78
N TRP A 382 8.58 -19.01 -37.57
CA TRP A 382 7.99 -17.69 -37.71
C TRP A 382 8.74 -16.92 -38.80
N LYS A 383 8.17 -16.98 -40.02
CA LYS A 383 8.47 -15.95 -41.04
C LYS A 383 7.64 -14.72 -40.70
N SER A 384 8.32 -13.67 -40.29
CA SER A 384 7.77 -12.33 -40.23
C SER A 384 7.13 -12.01 -41.61
N GLY A 385 5.84 -11.74 -41.60
CA GLY A 385 5.12 -11.25 -42.77
C GLY A 385 5.45 -9.77 -43.04
N ALA A 386 6.63 -9.56 -43.59
CA ALA A 386 7.01 -8.30 -44.19
C ALA A 386 7.81 -8.63 -45.46
N ASP A 387 7.09 -9.10 -46.49
CA ASP A 387 7.41 -8.89 -47.92
C ASP A 387 6.30 -9.52 -48.79
N ALA A 388 5.39 -8.69 -49.24
CA ALA A 388 4.60 -8.94 -50.43
C ALA A 388 4.41 -7.57 -51.13
N GLY A 389 5.53 -7.06 -51.66
CA GLY A 389 5.51 -6.05 -52.69
C GLY A 389 5.29 -6.74 -54.04
N GLY A 390 4.10 -6.66 -54.58
CA GLY A 390 3.77 -7.04 -55.95
C GLY A 390 3.83 -5.82 -56.84
N ASN A 391 4.67 -5.88 -57.83
CA ASN A 391 4.73 -5.04 -59.01
C ASN A 391 3.34 -4.84 -59.64
N GLY A 392 3.08 -3.59 -60.10
CA GLY A 392 1.99 -3.26 -61.01
C GLY A 392 2.26 -1.87 -61.58
N ASP A 393 2.71 -1.91 -62.83
CA ASP A 393 2.89 -0.78 -63.75
C ASP A 393 1.70 0.14 -63.86
N GLY A 394 2.00 1.44 -64.12
CA GLY A 394 1.20 2.18 -65.09
C GLY A 394 0.64 3.50 -64.63
N ASP A 395 1.28 4.51 -65.15
CA ASP A 395 0.75 5.70 -65.79
C ASP A 395 0.81 7.05 -65.05
N ALA A 396 1.53 7.89 -65.71
CA ALA A 396 1.74 9.32 -65.49
C ALA A 396 0.48 10.11 -65.83
N VAL A 397 0.14 11.12 -65.06
CA VAL A 397 -0.41 12.39 -65.54
C VAL A 397 0.06 13.54 -64.65
N ASP A 398 0.76 14.40 -65.24
CA ASP A 398 1.12 15.81 -65.16
C ASP A 398 0.09 16.77 -64.50
N GLY A 399 0.64 17.83 -63.87
CA GLY A 399 -0.06 19.09 -63.61
C GLY A 399 0.10 19.58 -62.15
N GLY A 400 1.09 20.38 -61.78
CA GLY A 400 1.18 21.80 -62.07
C GLY A 400 0.97 22.60 -60.80
N GLY A 401 2.01 23.27 -60.32
CA GLY A 401 1.98 24.70 -60.01
C GLY A 401 1.84 25.16 -58.54
N GLY A 402 2.82 25.96 -58.13
CA GLY A 402 2.69 27.11 -57.22
C GLY A 402 3.38 26.93 -55.87
N ASP A 403 4.61 27.24 -55.75
CA ASP A 403 5.35 28.43 -55.28
C ASP A 403 4.71 29.17 -54.12
N GLU A 404 5.46 29.34 -53.11
CA GLU A 404 6.18 30.47 -52.50
C GLU A 404 6.49 30.15 -51.05
N ASP A 405 7.74 29.99 -50.68
CA ASP A 405 8.67 30.92 -50.05
C ASP A 405 8.17 31.52 -48.72
N ASP A 406 8.84 31.19 -47.64
CA ASP A 406 9.67 32.13 -46.90
C ASP A 406 10.60 31.43 -45.90
N ALA A 407 11.85 31.66 -46.16
CA ALA A 407 12.98 31.40 -45.30
C ALA A 407 13.18 32.58 -44.34
N VAL A 408 13.99 32.37 -43.35
CA VAL A 408 14.90 33.29 -42.61
C VAL A 408 14.90 32.91 -41.14
N THR A 409 15.95 32.68 -40.39
CA THR A 409 17.42 32.72 -40.47
C THR A 409 17.97 32.09 -39.20
N GLU A 410 19.15 31.57 -39.36
CA GLU A 410 20.13 31.15 -38.35
C GLU A 410 20.49 32.28 -37.36
N GLY A 411 20.97 31.86 -36.20
CA GLY A 411 21.68 32.69 -35.23
C GLY A 411 22.44 31.80 -34.25
N ASP A 412 23.60 31.39 -34.73
CA ASP A 412 24.79 30.90 -34.06
C ASP A 412 25.41 32.02 -33.21
N ASP A 413 26.00 31.67 -32.08
CA ASP A 413 27.21 32.24 -31.46
C ASP A 413 27.30 31.64 -30.03
N SER A 414 28.13 30.69 -29.76
CA SER A 414 29.57 30.54 -29.51
C SER A 414 30.13 31.48 -28.44
N ASP A 415 30.90 30.78 -27.62
CA ASP A 415 32.16 31.12 -26.93
C ASP A 415 32.07 31.71 -25.51
N GLU A 416 32.71 30.98 -24.72
CA GLU A 416 34.05 30.97 -24.06
C GLU A 416 34.01 31.51 -22.61
N ASP A 417 34.46 30.70 -21.68
CA ASP A 417 35.80 30.59 -21.10
C ASP A 417 36.05 31.46 -19.88
N GLY A 418 36.66 30.90 -18.86
CA GLY A 418 37.42 31.68 -17.89
C GLY A 418 37.34 31.24 -16.43
N THR A 419 38.07 30.19 -16.11
CA THR A 419 39.23 30.12 -15.20
C THR A 419 39.10 30.61 -13.74
N ASP A 420 39.44 29.65 -12.89
CA ASP A 420 40.53 29.63 -11.87
C ASP A 420 40.54 30.67 -10.77
N SER A 421 40.72 30.11 -9.65
CA SER A 421 41.81 30.21 -8.62
C SER A 421 41.25 30.20 -7.21
N ASP A 422 41.59 29.19 -6.45
CA ASP A 422 42.74 29.06 -5.53
C ASP A 422 42.76 30.04 -4.39
N ASP A 423 43.04 29.42 -3.27
CA ASP A 423 43.82 29.77 -2.11
C ASP A 423 42.97 29.88 -0.80
N SER A 424 43.10 28.92 0.08
CA SER A 424 44.16 28.62 1.09
C SER A 424 44.10 29.50 2.33
N ASP A 425 44.39 28.80 3.39
CA ASP A 425 45.04 29.17 4.67
C ASP A 425 44.08 29.43 5.84
N ASP A 426 44.11 28.56 6.82
CA ASP A 426 45.09 28.26 7.86
C ASP A 426 44.82 29.02 9.19
N ALA A 427 45.12 28.27 10.23
CA ALA A 427 45.50 28.67 11.58
C ALA A 427 44.36 28.61 12.62
N ASP A 428 44.39 27.67 13.46
CA ASP A 428 45.33 27.28 14.55
C ASP A 428 44.96 27.93 15.90
N ASN A 429 44.99 27.06 16.89
CA ASN A 429 45.45 27.31 18.25
C ASN A 429 44.43 27.61 19.35
N GLY A 430 44.51 26.73 20.35
CA GLY A 430 44.40 27.15 21.72
C GLY A 430 43.86 26.15 22.73
N THR A 431 44.65 25.11 23.03
CA THR A 431 44.95 24.51 24.33
C THR A 431 44.60 25.33 25.57
N THR A 432 44.09 24.66 26.58
CA THR A 432 44.56 24.49 27.98
C THR A 432 43.34 24.13 28.83
N ASP A 433 43.36 23.12 29.58
CA ASP A 433 44.12 22.53 30.67
C ASP A 433 43.30 22.46 31.95
N SER A 434 43.26 21.26 32.50
CA SER A 434 43.27 20.82 33.90
C SER A 434 42.18 21.28 34.88
N GLY A 435 41.71 20.27 35.59
CA GLY A 435 41.12 20.42 36.93
C GLY A 435 40.54 19.13 37.48
N ASP A 436 41.45 18.30 37.95
CA ASP A 436 41.34 17.19 38.89
C ASP A 436 40.67 17.62 40.19
N SER A 437 39.83 16.80 40.80
CA SER A 437 39.88 16.54 42.26
C SER A 437 38.82 15.49 42.66
N ASP A 438 39.37 14.49 43.26
CA ASP A 438 38.87 13.39 44.08
C ASP A 438 37.99 13.84 45.26
N GLU A 439 37.20 12.90 45.74
CA GLU A 439 37.02 12.38 47.11
C GLU A 439 35.61 11.80 47.26
N ASP A 440 35.44 10.52 47.36
CA ASP A 440 35.52 9.60 48.52
C ASP A 440 34.40 9.85 49.56
N GLY A 441 33.64 8.79 49.85
CA GLY A 441 32.66 8.83 50.95
C GLY A 441 31.79 7.61 51.02
N THR A 442 32.35 6.51 51.52
CA THR A 442 31.69 5.33 52.09
C THR A 442 30.68 5.64 53.17
N ALA A 443 29.58 4.89 53.27
CA ALA A 443 29.12 4.31 54.54
C ALA A 443 27.94 3.33 54.31
N ASP A 444 28.17 2.12 54.78
CA ASP A 444 27.28 1.04 55.17
C ASP A 444 26.14 1.48 56.09
N SER A 445 25.03 0.73 56.00
CA SER A 445 24.46 0.06 57.18
C SER A 445 23.30 -0.87 56.82
N ASP A 446 23.49 -2.10 57.21
CA ASP A 446 22.57 -3.20 57.44
C ASP A 446 21.34 -2.74 58.28
N ASP A 447 20.21 -3.39 58.13
CA ASP A 447 19.57 -4.14 59.22
C ASP A 447 18.30 -4.88 58.75
N ASP A 448 18.24 -6.03 59.23
CA ASP A 448 17.46 -7.24 59.36
C ASP A 448 15.93 -7.14 59.66
N SER A 449 15.34 -8.31 59.38
CA SER A 449 14.26 -9.00 60.11
C SER A 449 12.79 -8.61 59.78
N ASP A 450 11.84 -9.43 59.69
CA ASP A 450 11.50 -10.81 60.05
C ASP A 450 10.11 -11.19 59.50
N ASP A 451 9.98 -12.44 59.15
CA ASP A 451 8.86 -13.38 59.20
C ASP A 451 7.46 -12.89 59.62
N ALA A 452 6.46 -13.36 58.82
CA ALA A 452 5.32 -14.08 59.39
C ALA A 452 4.49 -14.77 58.29
N ASP A 453 4.44 -16.09 58.38
CA ASP A 453 3.47 -17.03 57.85
C ASP A 453 2.01 -16.59 58.02
N ASN A 454 1.17 -16.83 56.98
CA ASN A 454 -0.16 -17.40 57.27
C ASN A 454 -0.72 -18.19 56.08
N ASP A 455 -0.84 -19.44 56.33
CA ASP A 455 -1.52 -20.52 55.63
C ASP A 455 -3.04 -20.25 55.54
N SER A 456 -3.62 -20.40 54.34
CA SER A 456 -5.00 -20.86 54.20
C SER A 456 -5.32 -21.39 52.83
N SER A 457 -5.46 -22.67 52.75
CA SER A 457 -6.05 -23.49 51.70
C SER A 457 -7.44 -23.00 51.24
N ALA A 458 -7.71 -22.98 49.91
CA ALA A 458 -8.94 -23.54 49.34
C ALA A 458 -8.95 -23.54 47.82
N SER A 459 -9.06 -24.76 47.27
CA SER A 459 -9.89 -25.19 46.14
C SER A 459 -9.70 -24.61 44.76
N ALA A 460 -9.16 -25.48 43.90
CA ALA A 460 -9.19 -25.42 42.45
C ALA A 460 -10.62 -25.33 41.89
N GLU A 461 -10.87 -24.35 41.03
CA GLU A 461 -11.88 -24.43 39.98
C GLU A 461 -11.24 -23.96 38.66
N THR A 462 -11.24 -24.88 37.70
CA THR A 462 -10.88 -24.68 36.30
C THR A 462 -11.86 -23.72 35.64
N PRO A 463 -11.41 -22.73 34.85
CA PRO A 463 -12.30 -21.98 33.97
C PRO A 463 -12.58 -22.75 32.68
N PRO A 464 -13.77 -22.56 32.08
CA PRO A 464 -14.16 -23.21 30.84
C PRO A 464 -13.51 -22.53 29.61
N THR A 465 -13.07 -23.37 28.73
CA THR A 465 -12.77 -23.07 27.34
C THR A 465 -14.05 -22.70 26.60
N ASP A 466 -13.85 -21.84 25.54
CA ASP A 466 -14.77 -21.42 24.49
C ASP A 466 -15.59 -20.16 24.76
N GLY A 467 -15.12 -19.09 24.15
CA GLY A 467 -15.89 -17.91 23.82
C GLY A 467 -15.50 -17.43 22.41
N GLN A 468 -16.06 -18.09 21.38
CA GLN A 468 -16.22 -17.48 20.06
C GLN A 468 -17.06 -16.21 20.26
N VAL A 469 -16.45 -15.06 20.09
CA VAL A 469 -17.15 -13.78 20.07
C VAL A 469 -17.81 -13.64 18.70
N SER A 470 -19.12 -13.64 18.66
CA SER A 470 -19.94 -13.47 17.47
C SER A 470 -19.91 -12.00 17.03
N MET A 471 -19.82 -11.79 15.72
CA MET A 471 -19.79 -10.51 15.01
C MET A 471 -21.09 -9.68 15.12
N GLU A 472 -22.05 -10.10 15.96
CA GLU A 472 -23.36 -9.44 16.10
C GLU A 472 -23.43 -8.36 17.20
N ASP A 473 -22.35 -8.14 17.96
CA ASP A 473 -22.33 -7.14 19.04
C ASP A 473 -21.76 -5.77 18.63
N TYR A 474 -21.54 -5.55 17.34
CA TYR A 474 -21.01 -4.30 16.80
C TYR A 474 -21.90 -3.69 15.69
N LEU A 475 -23.20 -3.51 16.00
CA LEU A 475 -24.08 -2.62 15.24
C LEU A 475 -24.54 -1.43 16.07
#